data_04e64e0495a49472cb72ab33398ec0bc
#
_entry.id   04e64e0495a49472cb72ab33398ec0bc
#
_cell.length_a   1.000
_cell.length_b   1.000
_cell.length_c   1.000
_cell.angle_alpha   90.00
_cell.angle_beta   90.00
_cell.angle_gamma   90.00
#
_symmetry.space_group_name_H-M   'P 1'
#
loop_
_entity.id
_entity.type
_entity.pdbx_description
1 polymer ?
#
loop_
_entity_poly.entity_id
_entity_poly.type
_entity_poly.pdbx_seq_one_letter_code
_entity_poly.pdbx_strand_id
1 'polypeptide(L)'
;MIYTITFNPALDYVITVDHFQQGLVNRVCEEHIFCGGKGINVSAILEALGFVAGFTGDEIVRRAKSEYDIKTDFIKVEKGMSRINVKMRSDEETEINGMGPQITDEDVEKLFKKLDTLKEGDVLVLSGSIPKCISPTIYEEILERLQDKGILFVVDATGQLLVNVLAYHPFLIKPNNHEIEEIFNVKLETEEDLVKYANKLQEM
;
A
#
# COMPACT_ATOMS: atom_id res chain seq x y z
N MET A 1 -6.93 17.54 6.13
CA MET A 1 -5.68 17.21 5.36
C MET A 1 -5.77 15.77 4.88
N ILE A 2 -5.00 15.35 3.86
CA ILE A 2 -4.97 13.94 3.42
C ILE A 2 -3.67 13.30 3.89
N TYR A 3 -3.79 12.17 4.55
CA TYR A 3 -2.68 11.36 5.06
C TYR A 3 -2.72 9.98 4.41
N THR A 4 -1.58 9.46 3.98
CA THR A 4 -1.49 8.11 3.44
C THR A 4 -0.58 7.25 4.30
N ILE A 5 -1.05 6.05 4.67
CA ILE A 5 -0.23 5.04 5.33
C ILE A 5 0.18 3.99 4.31
N THR A 6 1.46 3.68 4.30
CA THR A 6 2.01 2.53 3.60
C THR A 6 2.94 1.76 4.52
N PHE A 7 2.55 0.53 4.89
CA PHE A 7 3.33 -0.30 5.80
C PHE A 7 4.57 -0.90 5.15
N ASN A 8 4.55 -1.03 3.83
CA ASN A 8 5.63 -1.70 3.11
C ASN A 8 6.01 -0.96 1.81
N PRO A 9 6.47 0.31 1.92
CA PRO A 9 6.97 1.04 0.76
C PRO A 9 8.17 0.31 0.16
N ALA A 10 8.39 0.47 -1.15
CA ALA A 10 9.41 -0.27 -1.87
C ALA A 10 10.27 0.65 -2.75
N LEU A 11 11.45 0.16 -3.07
CA LEU A 11 12.17 0.54 -4.28
C LEU A 11 11.84 -0.52 -5.35
N ASP A 12 11.24 -0.08 -6.44
CA ASP A 12 10.94 -0.93 -7.59
C ASP A 12 12.10 -0.85 -8.58
N TYR A 13 12.91 -1.90 -8.64
CA TYR A 13 13.98 -2.06 -9.62
C TYR A 13 13.42 -2.71 -10.88
N VAL A 14 13.14 -1.88 -11.88
CA VAL A 14 12.59 -2.29 -13.16
C VAL A 14 13.72 -2.54 -14.12
N ILE A 15 13.83 -3.75 -14.65
CA ILE A 15 14.87 -4.17 -15.58
C ILE A 15 14.28 -4.73 -16.86
N THR A 16 14.95 -4.52 -17.97
CA THR A 16 14.66 -5.20 -19.24
C THR A 16 15.80 -6.16 -19.57
N VAL A 17 15.46 -7.39 -19.88
CA VAL A 17 16.40 -8.46 -20.25
C VAL A 17 15.90 -9.11 -21.53
N ASP A 18 16.69 -9.05 -22.60
CA ASP A 18 16.36 -9.70 -23.85
C ASP A 18 16.47 -11.22 -23.70
N HIS A 19 15.38 -11.93 -24.00
CA HIS A 19 15.33 -13.39 -23.99
C HIS A 19 15.87 -14.02 -22.70
N PHE A 20 15.26 -13.69 -21.56
CA PHE A 20 15.66 -14.22 -20.26
C PHE A 20 15.72 -15.75 -20.26
N GLN A 21 16.85 -16.30 -19.79
CA GLN A 21 17.07 -17.73 -19.69
C GLN A 21 17.39 -18.13 -18.26
N GLN A 22 16.53 -18.99 -17.70
CA GLN A 22 16.72 -19.52 -16.36
C GLN A 22 18.01 -20.36 -16.27
N GLY A 23 18.77 -20.14 -15.19
CA GLY A 23 20.00 -20.90 -14.92
C GLY A 23 21.24 -20.38 -15.66
N LEU A 24 21.11 -19.32 -16.45
CA LEU A 24 22.22 -18.67 -17.15
C LEU A 24 22.46 -17.24 -16.64
N VAL A 25 23.61 -16.68 -17.02
CA VAL A 25 23.92 -15.27 -16.79
C VAL A 25 23.19 -14.43 -17.83
N ASN A 26 22.20 -13.69 -17.38
CA ASN A 26 21.47 -12.71 -18.17
C ASN A 26 22.04 -11.32 -17.96
N ARG A 27 22.00 -10.46 -18.97
CA ARG A 27 22.47 -9.08 -18.87
C ARG A 27 21.31 -8.13 -19.11
N VAL A 28 21.23 -7.13 -18.24
CA VAL A 28 20.23 -6.05 -18.33
C VAL A 28 20.60 -5.15 -19.50
N CYS A 29 19.64 -4.83 -20.38
CA CYS A 29 19.77 -3.86 -21.46
C CYS A 29 19.21 -2.49 -21.08
N GLU A 30 18.28 -2.42 -20.14
CA GLU A 30 17.70 -1.18 -19.59
C GLU A 30 17.35 -1.36 -18.12
N GLU A 31 17.61 -0.35 -17.29
CA GLU A 31 17.29 -0.39 -15.87
C GLU A 31 16.80 0.95 -15.31
N HIS A 32 15.83 0.88 -14.40
CA HIS A 32 15.31 2.03 -13.67
C HIS A 32 15.00 1.67 -12.23
N ILE A 33 15.11 2.66 -11.33
CA ILE A 33 14.69 2.52 -9.93
C ILE A 33 13.63 3.57 -9.65
N PHE A 34 12.44 3.11 -9.26
CA PHE A 34 11.34 3.97 -8.84
C PHE A 34 11.05 3.83 -7.35
N CYS A 35 10.57 4.91 -6.76
CA CYS A 35 9.96 4.84 -5.44
C CYS A 35 8.56 4.27 -5.59
N GLY A 36 8.29 3.15 -4.94
CA GLY A 36 7.06 2.37 -5.11
C GLY A 36 6.36 2.05 -3.80
N GLY A 37 5.22 1.41 -3.95
CA GLY A 37 4.26 1.10 -2.90
C GLY A 37 2.97 1.89 -3.07
N LYS A 38 1.81 1.22 -2.87
CA LYS A 38 0.49 1.82 -3.15
C LYS A 38 0.32 3.20 -2.49
N GLY A 39 0.67 3.36 -1.21
CA GLY A 39 0.51 4.64 -0.51
C GLY A 39 1.41 5.76 -1.07
N ILE A 40 2.64 5.44 -1.51
CA ILE A 40 3.50 6.43 -2.17
C ILE A 40 2.91 6.84 -3.52
N ASN A 41 2.41 5.90 -4.30
CA ASN A 41 1.78 6.19 -5.60
C ASN A 41 0.52 7.06 -5.42
N VAL A 42 -0.32 6.78 -4.43
CA VAL A 42 -1.46 7.63 -4.09
C VAL A 42 -1.00 9.04 -3.70
N SER A 43 0.03 9.15 -2.87
CA SER A 43 0.57 10.44 -2.44
C SER A 43 1.20 11.21 -3.60
N ALA A 44 1.87 10.54 -4.53
CA ALA A 44 2.43 11.17 -5.73
C ALA A 44 1.34 11.78 -6.63
N ILE A 45 0.20 11.12 -6.73
CA ILE A 45 -0.96 11.65 -7.49
C ILE A 45 -1.62 12.83 -6.74
N LEU A 46 -1.70 12.75 -5.41
CA LEU A 46 -2.29 13.78 -4.57
C LEU A 46 -1.31 14.90 -4.18
N GLU A 47 -0.13 14.85 -4.66
CA GLU A 47 1.11 15.64 -4.49
C GLU A 47 1.06 16.79 -3.45
N ALA A 48 0.22 17.74 -3.62
CA ALA A 48 0.19 18.94 -2.77
C ALA A 48 -0.68 18.81 -1.50
N LEU A 49 -1.37 17.68 -1.28
CA LEU A 49 -2.48 17.59 -0.36
C LEU A 49 -2.23 16.69 0.85
N GLY A 50 -1.14 15.93 0.87
CA GLY A 50 -0.97 14.95 1.91
C GLY A 50 0.48 14.76 2.36
N PHE A 51 0.66 13.97 3.39
CA PHE A 51 1.93 13.37 3.74
C PHE A 51 1.80 11.85 3.82
N VAL A 52 2.93 11.17 3.70
CA VAL A 52 3.00 9.71 3.80
C VAL A 52 3.55 9.35 5.18
N ALA A 53 2.81 8.55 5.92
CA ALA A 53 3.26 7.91 7.15
C ALA A 53 3.41 6.40 6.94
N GLY A 54 4.36 5.79 7.63
CA GLY A 54 4.62 4.35 7.54
C GLY A 54 6.05 4.02 7.96
N PHE A 55 6.53 2.86 7.55
CA PHE A 55 7.83 2.34 7.96
C PHE A 55 8.77 2.20 6.78
N THR A 56 9.96 2.81 6.85
CA THR A 56 10.92 2.78 5.76
C THR A 56 12.34 3.10 6.20
N GLY A 57 13.26 2.90 5.28
CA GLY A 57 14.64 3.41 5.36
C GLY A 57 14.82 4.76 4.67
N ASP A 58 16.05 5.30 4.78
CA ASP A 58 16.37 6.67 4.35
C ASP A 58 16.27 6.90 2.84
N GLU A 59 16.57 5.88 2.01
CA GLU A 59 16.58 6.00 0.55
C GLU A 59 15.18 6.28 -0.02
N ILE A 60 14.14 5.60 0.46
CA ILE A 60 12.76 5.86 0.02
C ILE A 60 12.32 7.28 0.40
N VAL A 61 12.65 7.73 1.63
CA VAL A 61 12.37 9.11 2.06
C VAL A 61 13.02 10.12 1.12
N ARG A 62 14.31 9.90 0.80
CA ARG A 62 15.06 10.79 -0.08
C ARG A 62 14.40 10.85 -1.47
N ARG A 63 14.06 9.71 -2.06
CA ARG A 63 13.45 9.64 -3.39
C ARG A 63 12.04 10.21 -3.41
N ALA A 64 11.18 9.88 -2.46
CA ALA A 64 9.84 10.43 -2.37
C ALA A 64 9.83 11.96 -2.33
N LYS A 65 10.78 12.56 -1.60
CA LYS A 65 10.94 14.02 -1.57
C LYS A 65 11.50 14.61 -2.86
N SER A 66 12.49 13.95 -3.48
CA SER A 66 13.17 14.49 -4.66
C SER A 66 12.42 14.26 -5.97
N GLU A 67 11.67 13.17 -6.08
CA GLU A 67 10.98 12.78 -7.30
C GLU A 67 9.52 13.28 -7.35
N TYR A 68 8.87 13.38 -6.17
CA TYR A 68 7.42 13.66 -6.09
C TYR A 68 7.06 14.84 -5.18
N ASP A 69 8.04 15.53 -4.59
CA ASP A 69 7.83 16.62 -3.59
C ASP A 69 6.86 16.27 -2.44
N ILE A 70 6.73 15.00 -2.12
CA ILE A 70 5.81 14.50 -1.10
C ILE A 70 6.36 14.82 0.29
N LYS A 71 5.50 15.37 1.16
CA LYS A 71 5.81 15.48 2.59
C LYS A 71 5.77 14.09 3.22
N THR A 72 6.86 13.66 3.80
CA THR A 72 6.99 12.33 4.41
C THR A 72 7.20 12.44 5.91
N ASP A 73 6.57 11.52 6.65
CA ASP A 73 6.73 11.37 8.10
C ASP A 73 6.90 9.88 8.47
N PHE A 74 7.80 9.20 7.76
CA PHE A 74 8.08 7.79 7.98
C PHE A 74 8.75 7.54 9.33
N ILE A 75 8.41 6.40 9.93
CA ILE A 75 9.06 5.87 11.11
C ILE A 75 10.27 5.06 10.64
N LYS A 76 11.45 5.47 11.06
CA LYS A 76 12.69 4.75 10.78
C LYS A 76 12.73 3.49 11.64
N VAL A 77 12.91 2.34 11.00
CA VAL A 77 13.13 1.05 11.67
C VAL A 77 14.61 0.71 11.68
N GLU A 78 15.07 0.08 12.77
CA GLU A 78 16.50 -0.19 12.95
C GLU A 78 16.95 -1.52 12.31
N LYS A 79 16.02 -2.47 12.11
CA LYS A 79 16.34 -3.81 11.63
C LYS A 79 15.80 -4.07 10.23
N GLY A 80 16.69 -4.52 9.36
CA GLY A 80 16.38 -4.82 7.97
C GLY A 80 16.55 -3.62 7.06
N MET A 81 16.06 -3.75 5.85
CA MET A 81 16.13 -2.74 4.80
C MET A 81 14.74 -2.50 4.21
N SER A 82 14.54 -1.33 3.65
CA SER A 82 13.32 -1.07 2.86
C SER A 82 13.17 -2.12 1.76
N ARG A 83 11.94 -2.47 1.46
CA ARG A 83 11.64 -3.48 0.46
C ARG A 83 12.20 -3.09 -0.90
N ILE A 84 12.86 -4.02 -1.57
CA ILE A 84 13.24 -3.92 -2.98
C ILE A 84 12.41 -4.94 -3.74
N ASN A 85 11.69 -4.50 -4.76
CA ASN A 85 11.05 -5.38 -5.72
C ASN A 85 11.83 -5.35 -7.02
N VAL A 86 11.97 -6.50 -7.67
CA VAL A 86 12.52 -6.60 -9.02
C VAL A 86 11.36 -6.85 -9.97
N LYS A 87 11.21 -5.97 -10.95
CA LYS A 87 10.24 -6.11 -12.04
C LYS A 87 11.00 -6.32 -13.34
N MET A 88 11.04 -7.55 -13.77
CA MET A 88 11.77 -7.93 -14.98
C MET A 88 10.83 -7.98 -16.17
N ARG A 89 11.17 -7.24 -17.20
CA ARG A 89 10.55 -7.27 -18.52
C ARG A 89 11.40 -8.10 -19.45
N SER A 90 10.81 -9.13 -20.04
CA SER A 90 11.42 -9.98 -21.06
C SER A 90 10.31 -10.45 -22.02
N ASP A 91 10.39 -11.66 -22.54
CA ASP A 91 9.30 -12.27 -23.30
C ASP A 91 8.02 -12.37 -22.43
N GLU A 92 8.19 -12.53 -21.11
CA GLU A 92 7.14 -12.46 -20.10
C GLU A 92 7.56 -11.51 -18.96
N GLU A 93 6.59 -10.82 -18.35
CA GLU A 93 6.85 -10.02 -17.14
C GLU A 93 6.96 -10.91 -15.91
N THR A 94 7.98 -10.68 -15.10
CA THR A 94 8.21 -11.41 -13.85
C THR A 94 8.46 -10.43 -12.72
N GLU A 95 7.77 -10.61 -11.60
CA GLU A 95 7.97 -9.81 -10.40
C GLU A 95 8.52 -10.66 -9.25
N ILE A 96 9.57 -10.16 -8.59
CA ILE A 96 10.11 -10.72 -7.36
C ILE A 96 9.99 -9.66 -6.28
N ASN A 97 9.11 -9.89 -5.32
CA ASN A 97 8.81 -8.93 -4.25
C ASN A 97 9.59 -9.26 -2.98
N GLY A 98 10.40 -8.29 -2.53
CA GLY A 98 11.14 -8.40 -1.27
C GLY A 98 10.21 -8.35 -0.05
N MET A 99 10.72 -8.77 1.11
CA MET A 99 9.93 -8.83 2.35
C MET A 99 9.76 -7.46 3.04
N GLY A 100 10.78 -6.62 2.97
CA GLY A 100 10.82 -5.37 3.72
C GLY A 100 11.47 -5.50 5.11
N PRO A 101 11.46 -4.41 5.90
CA PRO A 101 12.11 -4.36 7.21
C PRO A 101 11.33 -5.14 8.28
N GLN A 102 11.99 -5.40 9.41
CA GLN A 102 11.34 -5.95 10.61
C GLN A 102 10.76 -4.80 11.45
N ILE A 103 9.45 -4.70 11.47
CA ILE A 103 8.70 -3.72 12.26
C ILE A 103 8.43 -4.34 13.64
N THR A 104 8.69 -3.60 14.70
CA THR A 104 8.45 -4.01 16.08
C THR A 104 7.16 -3.39 16.62
N ASP A 105 6.64 -3.93 17.73
CA ASP A 105 5.48 -3.36 18.44
C ASP A 105 5.76 -1.90 18.85
N GLU A 106 6.99 -1.58 19.24
CA GLU A 106 7.39 -0.21 19.57
C GLU A 106 7.28 0.72 18.35
N ASP A 107 7.60 0.25 17.15
CA ASP A 107 7.46 1.03 15.93
C ASP A 107 5.98 1.24 15.58
N VAL A 108 5.13 0.21 15.79
CA VAL A 108 3.67 0.33 15.65
C VAL A 108 3.11 1.36 16.64
N GLU A 109 3.56 1.37 17.89
CA GLU A 109 3.17 2.38 18.86
C GLU A 109 3.56 3.80 18.44
N LYS A 110 4.72 3.98 17.81
CA LYS A 110 5.11 5.28 17.23
C LYS A 110 4.13 5.72 16.13
N LEU A 111 3.66 4.76 15.30
CA LEU A 111 2.64 5.04 14.29
C LEU A 111 1.33 5.49 14.94
N PHE A 112 0.83 4.76 15.92
CA PHE A 112 -0.39 5.11 16.63
C PHE A 112 -0.33 6.51 17.25
N LYS A 113 0.79 6.88 17.88
CA LYS A 113 0.99 8.24 18.41
C LYS A 113 0.92 9.33 17.33
N LYS A 114 1.40 9.06 16.11
CA LYS A 114 1.25 9.98 14.98
C LYS A 114 -0.21 10.07 14.54
N LEU A 115 -0.91 8.95 14.45
CA LEU A 115 -2.32 8.89 14.06
C LEU A 115 -3.25 9.57 15.08
N ASP A 116 -2.89 9.57 16.36
CA ASP A 116 -3.61 10.28 17.40
C ASP A 116 -3.67 11.80 17.18
N THR A 117 -2.77 12.36 16.40
CA THR A 117 -2.75 13.80 16.07
C THR A 117 -3.72 14.20 14.96
N LEU A 118 -4.33 13.24 14.26
CA LEU A 118 -5.32 13.48 13.22
C LEU A 118 -6.59 14.11 13.83
N LYS A 119 -7.27 14.91 13.03
CA LYS A 119 -8.41 15.74 13.46
C LYS A 119 -9.63 15.48 12.60
N GLU A 120 -10.79 15.90 13.10
CA GLU A 120 -12.04 15.95 12.35
C GLU A 120 -11.87 16.61 10.97
N GLY A 121 -12.41 15.97 9.94
CA GLY A 121 -12.30 16.40 8.54
C GLY A 121 -10.99 16.02 7.85
N ASP A 122 -10.03 15.38 8.55
CA ASP A 122 -8.88 14.76 7.89
C ASP A 122 -9.31 13.51 7.12
N VAL A 123 -8.56 13.18 6.07
CA VAL A 123 -8.73 11.97 5.28
C VAL A 123 -7.53 11.05 5.54
N LEU A 124 -7.80 9.80 5.91
CA LEU A 124 -6.77 8.79 6.11
C LEU A 124 -6.89 7.69 5.07
N VAL A 125 -5.87 7.56 4.22
CA VAL A 125 -5.78 6.51 3.21
C VAL A 125 -4.92 5.36 3.73
N LEU A 126 -5.52 4.20 3.91
CA LEU A 126 -4.86 2.94 4.23
C LEU A 126 -4.65 2.16 2.94
N SER A 127 -3.41 1.94 2.54
CA SER A 127 -3.14 1.42 1.21
C SER A 127 -1.95 0.45 1.17
N GLY A 128 -2.15 -0.68 0.52
CA GLY A 128 -1.14 -1.70 0.29
C GLY A 128 -1.21 -2.91 1.23
N SER A 129 -0.22 -3.79 1.10
CA SER A 129 -0.14 -5.03 1.88
C SER A 129 0.45 -4.80 3.27
N ILE A 130 0.02 -5.62 4.22
CA ILE A 130 0.55 -5.65 5.58
C ILE A 130 1.75 -6.61 5.63
N PRO A 131 2.92 -6.18 6.14
CA PRO A 131 4.05 -7.07 6.38
C PRO A 131 3.72 -8.16 7.39
N LYS A 132 4.28 -9.36 7.21
CA LYS A 132 4.02 -10.51 8.10
C LYS A 132 4.48 -10.32 9.55
N CYS A 133 5.32 -9.32 9.81
CA CYS A 133 5.86 -9.03 11.14
C CYS A 133 4.95 -8.17 12.02
N ILE A 134 3.83 -7.69 11.52
CA ILE A 134 2.83 -6.94 12.29
C ILE A 134 1.47 -7.63 12.24
N SER A 135 0.56 -7.20 13.12
CA SER A 135 -0.78 -7.76 13.19
C SER A 135 -1.49 -7.72 11.84
N PRO A 136 -2.10 -8.81 11.38
CA PRO A 136 -2.92 -8.80 10.18
C PRO A 136 -4.19 -7.94 10.34
N THR A 137 -4.55 -7.57 11.57
CA THR A 137 -5.70 -6.74 11.94
C THR A 137 -5.33 -5.26 12.12
N ILE A 138 -4.11 -4.85 11.76
CA ILE A 138 -3.63 -3.48 12.00
C ILE A 138 -4.52 -2.39 11.37
N TYR A 139 -5.17 -2.66 10.23
CA TYR A 139 -6.11 -1.71 9.63
C TYR A 139 -7.37 -1.57 10.49
N GLU A 140 -7.90 -2.67 11.00
CA GLU A 140 -9.03 -2.68 11.94
C GLU A 140 -8.67 -1.91 13.22
N GLU A 141 -7.51 -2.18 13.81
CA GLU A 141 -7.01 -1.50 15.01
C GLU A 141 -6.88 0.04 14.81
N ILE A 142 -6.43 0.46 13.62
CA ILE A 142 -6.35 1.89 13.26
C ILE A 142 -7.75 2.50 13.16
N LEU A 143 -8.67 1.83 12.45
CA LEU A 143 -10.04 2.31 12.26
C LEU A 143 -10.78 2.39 13.60
N GLU A 144 -10.71 1.36 14.43
CA GLU A 144 -11.30 1.34 15.76
C GLU A 144 -10.79 2.48 16.64
N ARG A 145 -9.47 2.73 16.65
CA ARG A 145 -8.86 3.80 17.42
C ARG A 145 -9.31 5.20 17.00
N LEU A 146 -9.62 5.38 15.73
CA LEU A 146 -9.87 6.69 15.15
C LEU A 146 -11.34 6.95 14.79
N GLN A 147 -12.24 5.95 14.94
CA GLN A 147 -13.64 6.03 14.48
C GLN A 147 -14.42 7.24 15.04
N ASP A 148 -14.14 7.66 16.29
CA ASP A 148 -14.85 8.75 16.94
C ASP A 148 -14.25 10.15 16.67
N LYS A 149 -13.22 10.23 15.82
CA LYS A 149 -12.53 11.49 15.53
C LYS A 149 -13.06 12.26 14.33
N GLY A 150 -14.10 11.77 13.65
CA GLY A 150 -14.64 12.41 12.44
C GLY A 150 -13.68 12.42 11.25
N ILE A 151 -12.84 11.38 11.14
CA ILE A 151 -11.88 11.17 10.07
C ILE A 151 -12.55 10.39 8.94
N LEU A 152 -12.28 10.76 7.69
CA LEU A 152 -12.73 10.03 6.51
C LEU A 152 -11.72 8.96 6.14
N PHE A 153 -12.10 7.69 6.22
CA PHE A 153 -11.24 6.56 5.88
C PHE A 153 -11.38 6.16 4.42
N VAL A 154 -10.24 6.03 3.73
CA VAL A 154 -10.15 5.48 2.38
C VAL A 154 -9.31 4.21 2.45
N VAL A 155 -9.84 3.07 1.97
CA VAL A 155 -9.15 1.78 2.08
C VAL A 155 -8.94 1.15 0.72
N ASP A 156 -7.66 0.91 0.37
CA ASP A 156 -7.21 0.16 -0.80
C ASP A 156 -6.47 -1.11 -0.34
N ALA A 157 -7.26 -2.10 0.07
CA ALA A 157 -6.81 -3.39 0.59
C ALA A 157 -7.41 -4.55 -0.21
N THR A 158 -6.85 -5.74 -0.04
CA THR A 158 -7.23 -6.93 -0.81
C THR A 158 -7.83 -8.02 0.09
N GLY A 159 -8.68 -8.87 -0.47
CA GLY A 159 -9.18 -10.09 0.17
C GLY A 159 -9.85 -9.84 1.52
N GLN A 160 -9.55 -10.70 2.49
CA GLN A 160 -10.16 -10.65 3.82
C GLN A 160 -9.86 -9.34 4.57
N LEU A 161 -8.71 -8.71 4.30
CA LEU A 161 -8.37 -7.42 4.91
C LEU A 161 -9.37 -6.32 4.53
N LEU A 162 -9.85 -6.30 3.28
CA LEU A 162 -10.89 -5.37 2.86
C LEU A 162 -12.22 -5.69 3.52
N VAL A 163 -12.62 -6.96 3.54
CA VAL A 163 -13.89 -7.38 4.17
C VAL A 163 -13.96 -6.99 5.64
N ASN A 164 -12.88 -7.21 6.39
CA ASN A 164 -12.84 -6.92 7.81
C ASN A 164 -13.04 -5.43 8.13
N VAL A 165 -12.55 -4.54 7.28
CA VAL A 165 -12.67 -3.09 7.53
C VAL A 165 -14.04 -2.52 7.16
N LEU A 166 -14.89 -3.25 6.44
CA LEU A 166 -16.23 -2.77 6.05
C LEU A 166 -17.12 -2.49 7.27
N ALA A 167 -16.96 -3.25 8.36
CA ALA A 167 -17.69 -3.03 9.61
C ALA A 167 -17.46 -1.65 10.24
N TYR A 168 -16.40 -0.95 9.83
CA TYR A 168 -16.08 0.41 10.29
C TYR A 168 -16.60 1.49 9.34
N HIS A 169 -17.40 1.13 8.33
CA HIS A 169 -18.02 2.03 7.36
C HIS A 169 -17.04 3.04 6.74
N PRO A 170 -15.97 2.58 6.05
CA PRO A 170 -15.03 3.48 5.40
C PRO A 170 -15.75 4.37 4.37
N PHE A 171 -15.31 5.63 4.26
CA PHE A 171 -15.87 6.60 3.32
C PHE A 171 -15.72 6.14 1.85
N LEU A 172 -14.59 5.49 1.54
CA LEU A 172 -14.30 4.98 0.20
C LEU A 172 -13.48 3.70 0.29
N ILE A 173 -13.85 2.71 -0.52
CA ILE A 173 -13.05 1.52 -0.81
C ILE A 173 -12.76 1.45 -2.30
N LYS A 174 -11.65 0.81 -2.69
CA LYS A 174 -11.24 0.70 -4.11
C LYS A 174 -10.81 -0.73 -4.47
N PRO A 175 -11.71 -1.70 -4.47
CA PRO A 175 -11.39 -3.03 -5.02
C PRO A 175 -11.28 -2.99 -6.55
N ASN A 176 -10.44 -3.84 -7.11
CA ASN A 176 -10.46 -4.17 -8.54
C ASN A 176 -11.36 -5.38 -8.83
N ASN A 177 -11.56 -5.71 -10.10
CA ASN A 177 -12.44 -6.81 -10.52
C ASN A 177 -12.03 -8.15 -9.90
N HIS A 178 -10.74 -8.47 -9.90
CA HIS A 178 -10.23 -9.73 -9.33
C HIS A 178 -10.44 -9.81 -7.82
N GLU A 179 -10.28 -8.70 -7.12
CA GLU A 179 -10.53 -8.61 -5.67
C GLU A 179 -12.01 -8.82 -5.35
N ILE A 180 -12.94 -8.31 -6.18
CA ILE A 180 -14.39 -8.57 -6.04
C ILE A 180 -14.70 -10.04 -6.34
N GLU A 181 -14.12 -10.60 -7.40
CA GLU A 181 -14.26 -12.02 -7.75
C GLU A 181 -13.82 -12.93 -6.59
N GLU A 182 -12.68 -12.61 -5.97
CA GLU A 182 -12.15 -13.35 -4.82
C GLU A 182 -13.07 -13.24 -3.59
N ILE A 183 -13.51 -12.02 -3.23
CA ILE A 183 -14.38 -11.80 -2.06
C ILE A 183 -15.68 -12.57 -2.16
N PHE A 184 -16.32 -12.56 -3.33
CA PHE A 184 -17.62 -13.22 -3.53
C PHE A 184 -17.53 -14.64 -4.09
N ASN A 185 -16.32 -15.12 -4.38
CA ASN A 185 -16.06 -16.40 -5.05
C ASN A 185 -16.90 -16.56 -6.34
N VAL A 186 -16.85 -15.56 -7.22
CA VAL A 186 -17.58 -15.49 -8.48
C VAL A 186 -16.63 -15.11 -9.62
N LYS A 187 -17.13 -15.24 -10.86
CA LYS A 187 -16.49 -14.67 -12.03
C LYS A 187 -17.34 -13.54 -12.58
N LEU A 188 -16.74 -12.39 -12.84
CA LEU A 188 -17.40 -11.25 -13.43
C LEU A 188 -17.25 -11.33 -14.95
N GLU A 189 -18.36 -11.50 -15.67
CA GLU A 189 -18.35 -11.61 -17.13
C GLU A 189 -18.86 -10.33 -17.81
N THR A 190 -19.63 -9.52 -17.09
CA THR A 190 -20.26 -8.31 -17.60
C THR A 190 -20.08 -7.11 -16.68
N GLU A 191 -20.26 -5.90 -17.19
CA GLU A 191 -20.32 -4.67 -16.37
C GLU A 191 -21.48 -4.71 -15.38
N GLU A 192 -22.60 -5.36 -15.74
CA GLU A 192 -23.75 -5.52 -14.86
C GLU A 192 -23.41 -6.39 -13.64
N ASP A 193 -22.63 -7.45 -13.84
CA ASP A 193 -22.11 -8.25 -12.73
C ASP A 193 -21.23 -7.41 -11.81
N LEU A 194 -20.32 -6.61 -12.38
CA LEU A 194 -19.47 -5.74 -11.61
C LEU A 194 -20.27 -4.77 -10.73
N VAL A 195 -21.23 -4.07 -11.31
CA VAL A 195 -22.12 -3.15 -10.57
C VAL A 195 -22.90 -3.88 -9.49
N LYS A 196 -23.44 -5.06 -9.79
CA LYS A 196 -24.20 -5.89 -8.82
C LYS A 196 -23.36 -6.26 -7.60
N TYR A 197 -22.12 -6.71 -7.81
CA TYR A 197 -21.26 -7.12 -6.70
C TYR A 197 -20.61 -5.93 -5.99
N ALA A 198 -20.34 -4.82 -6.68
CA ALA A 198 -19.95 -3.58 -6.04
C ALA A 198 -21.03 -3.03 -5.10
N ASN A 199 -22.30 -3.07 -5.51
CA ASN A 199 -23.42 -2.69 -4.63
C ASN A 199 -23.54 -3.62 -3.41
N LYS A 200 -23.36 -4.92 -3.58
CA LYS A 200 -23.35 -5.86 -2.44
C LYS A 200 -22.22 -5.55 -1.47
N LEU A 201 -21.04 -5.18 -1.98
CA LEU A 201 -19.90 -4.81 -1.13
C LEU A 201 -20.17 -3.52 -0.36
N GLN A 202 -20.94 -2.58 -0.95
CA GLN A 202 -21.37 -1.35 -0.30
C GLN A 202 -22.41 -1.58 0.79
N GLU A 203 -23.20 -2.65 0.70
CA GLU A 203 -24.22 -3.01 1.69
C GLU A 203 -23.64 -3.77 2.91
N MET A 204 -22.41 -4.25 2.83
CA MET A 204 -21.70 -4.93 3.92
C MET A 204 -21.10 -3.96 4.93
#